data_80e44ca8f8e127b172e37d28459bd06f
#
_entry.id   80e44ca8f8e127b172e37d28459bd06f
#
_cell.length_a   1.000
_cell.length_b   1.000
_cell.length_c   1.000
_cell.angle_alpha   90.00
_cell.angle_beta   90.00
_cell.angle_gamma   90.00
#
_symmetry.space_group_name_H-M   'P 1'
#
loop_
_entity.id
_entity.type
_entity.pdbx_description
1 polymer ?
#
loop_
_entity_poly.entity_id
_entity_poly.type
_entity_poly.pdbx_seq_one_letter_code
_entity_poly.pdbx_strand_id
1 'polypeptide(L)'
;VTYRFRDLLALEPLSAAELTFLLDQSKSFQEIQRHPLKKLATLRGKTVALAFFETSTRTRISFGTAASRLGADTMNLQAEASSLKKGETLLDTAFNLNAMKPDCLVMRHAASGAPDYVARHLDIPVVNAGDGTHEHPSQGLLDALTIRDRKGTIENLNVTILGDLSHSRVARSNIHLLGKFGCRFTLCGPAMWVPRELEKIAPGTPIRSVYKIEEALED
;
A
#
# COMPACT_ATOMS: atom_id res chain seq x y z
N VAL A 1 -7.03 -20.60 -1.59
CA VAL A 1 -6.93 -19.51 -0.60
C VAL A 1 -7.72 -18.33 -1.12
N THR A 2 -8.47 -17.67 -0.27
CA THR A 2 -9.27 -16.49 -0.58
C THR A 2 -8.84 -15.36 0.35
N TYR A 3 -8.79 -14.13 -0.14
CA TYR A 3 -8.58 -12.96 0.70
C TYR A 3 -9.79 -12.78 1.63
N ARG A 4 -9.55 -12.83 2.94
CA ARG A 4 -10.62 -12.89 3.95
C ARG A 4 -10.98 -11.54 4.56
N PHE A 5 -10.20 -10.51 4.30
CA PHE A 5 -10.44 -9.19 4.86
C PHE A 5 -11.35 -8.37 3.96
N ARG A 6 -12.19 -7.54 4.56
CA ARG A 6 -12.99 -6.54 3.83
C ARG A 6 -12.09 -5.42 3.28
N ASP A 7 -11.11 -5.01 4.08
CA ASP A 7 -10.26 -3.84 3.89
C ASP A 7 -8.83 -4.25 3.53
N LEU A 8 -8.08 -3.38 2.88
CA LEU A 8 -6.63 -3.50 2.68
C LEU A 8 -5.93 -2.33 3.38
N LEU A 9 -5.68 -2.46 4.69
CA LEU A 9 -5.16 -1.38 5.53
C LEU A 9 -3.66 -1.49 5.76
N ALA A 10 -3.14 -2.72 5.84
CA ALA A 10 -1.73 -3.05 6.08
C ALA A 10 -1.39 -4.40 5.45
N LEU A 11 -0.08 -4.68 5.27
CA LEU A 11 0.41 -5.99 4.85
C LEU A 11 0.84 -6.84 6.05
N GLU A 12 1.10 -6.20 7.20
CA GLU A 12 1.49 -6.88 8.43
C GLU A 12 0.54 -8.02 8.83
N PRO A 13 -0.81 -7.86 8.86
CA PRO A 13 -1.71 -8.92 9.33
C PRO A 13 -1.94 -10.04 8.30
N LEU A 14 -1.49 -9.88 7.04
CA LEU A 14 -1.73 -10.84 5.98
C LEU A 14 -0.77 -12.02 6.09
N SER A 15 -1.28 -13.23 5.86
CA SER A 15 -0.47 -14.44 5.73
C SER A 15 0.26 -14.48 4.38
N ALA A 16 1.34 -15.28 4.28
CA ALA A 16 2.03 -15.52 3.01
C ALA A 16 1.08 -16.03 1.93
N ALA A 17 0.11 -16.88 2.29
CA ALA A 17 -0.88 -17.42 1.35
C ALA A 17 -1.83 -16.34 0.80
N GLU A 18 -2.27 -15.40 1.63
CA GLU A 18 -3.10 -14.26 1.20
C GLU A 18 -2.32 -13.28 0.34
N LEU A 19 -1.05 -13.04 0.67
CA LEU A 19 -0.15 -12.21 -0.15
C LEU A 19 0.10 -12.86 -1.51
N THR A 20 0.36 -14.17 -1.56
CA THR A 20 0.51 -14.93 -2.81
C THR A 20 -0.76 -14.81 -3.66
N PHE A 21 -1.94 -14.99 -3.05
CA PHE A 21 -3.21 -14.81 -3.75
C PHE A 21 -3.35 -13.41 -4.38
N LEU A 22 -3.02 -12.34 -3.63
CA LEU A 22 -3.08 -10.97 -4.15
C LEU A 22 -2.08 -10.74 -5.29
N LEU A 23 -0.86 -11.28 -5.19
CA LEU A 23 0.15 -11.20 -6.24
C LEU A 23 -0.26 -11.94 -7.50
N ASP A 24 -0.90 -13.12 -7.38
CA ASP A 24 -1.37 -13.91 -8.51
C ASP A 24 -2.56 -13.24 -9.21
N GLN A 25 -3.49 -12.67 -8.43
CA GLN A 25 -4.56 -11.83 -8.99
C GLN A 25 -3.98 -10.62 -9.75
N SER A 26 -2.98 -9.94 -9.17
CA SER A 26 -2.31 -8.81 -9.82
C SER A 26 -1.65 -9.21 -11.13
N LYS A 27 -1.05 -10.40 -11.19
CA LYS A 27 -0.44 -10.94 -12.40
C LYS A 27 -1.48 -11.17 -13.52
N SER A 28 -2.64 -11.71 -13.18
CA SER A 28 -3.71 -11.90 -14.18
C SER A 28 -4.22 -10.57 -14.76
N PHE A 29 -4.27 -9.51 -13.96
CA PHE A 29 -4.63 -8.16 -14.44
C PHE A 29 -3.53 -7.51 -15.30
N GLN A 30 -2.27 -7.89 -15.14
CA GLN A 30 -1.17 -7.40 -15.97
C GLN A 30 -1.35 -7.75 -17.45
N GLU A 31 -1.89 -8.93 -17.73
CA GLU A 31 -2.15 -9.40 -19.10
C GLU A 31 -3.19 -8.54 -19.83
N ILE A 32 -4.16 -8.01 -19.10
CA ILE A 32 -5.21 -7.13 -19.64
C ILE A 32 -4.62 -5.83 -20.19
N GLN A 33 -3.52 -5.34 -19.62
CA GLN A 33 -2.86 -4.12 -20.10
C GLN A 33 -2.26 -4.28 -21.50
N ARG A 34 -1.99 -5.53 -21.92
CA ARG A 34 -1.48 -5.86 -23.26
C ARG A 34 -2.58 -5.95 -24.30
N HIS A 35 -3.84 -6.02 -23.88
CA HIS A 35 -5.00 -6.11 -24.78
C HIS A 35 -5.29 -4.74 -25.42
N PRO A 36 -5.72 -4.68 -26.70
CA PRO A 36 -6.15 -3.44 -27.36
C PRO A 36 -7.24 -2.70 -26.57
N LEU A 37 -8.24 -3.44 -26.07
CA LEU A 37 -9.26 -2.94 -25.14
C LEU A 37 -8.78 -3.13 -23.70
N LYS A 38 -8.21 -2.08 -23.13
CA LYS A 38 -7.72 -2.07 -21.74
C LYS A 38 -8.83 -1.83 -20.71
N LYS A 39 -10.02 -2.38 -20.95
CA LYS A 39 -11.19 -2.24 -20.08
C LYS A 39 -11.84 -3.59 -19.80
N LEU A 40 -12.19 -3.78 -18.53
CA LEU A 40 -13.02 -4.87 -18.04
C LEU A 40 -14.32 -4.33 -17.47
N ALA A 41 -15.34 -5.17 -17.39
CA ALA A 41 -16.62 -4.84 -16.77
C ALA A 41 -16.72 -5.33 -15.31
N THR A 42 -15.60 -5.70 -14.68
CA THR A 42 -15.58 -6.33 -13.35
C THR A 42 -16.21 -5.45 -12.27
N LEU A 43 -15.99 -4.13 -12.35
CA LEU A 43 -16.56 -3.14 -11.42
C LEU A 43 -17.60 -2.23 -12.10
N ARG A 44 -18.25 -2.71 -13.17
CA ARG A 44 -19.30 -1.92 -13.84
C ARG A 44 -20.43 -1.60 -12.90
N GLY A 45 -20.83 -0.33 -12.83
CA GLY A 45 -21.88 0.17 -11.93
C GLY A 45 -21.40 0.33 -10.48
N LYS A 46 -20.11 0.18 -10.21
CA LYS A 46 -19.49 0.46 -8.93
C LYS A 46 -18.83 1.84 -8.93
N THR A 47 -18.79 2.48 -7.77
CA THR A 47 -18.15 3.78 -7.57
C THR A 47 -17.01 3.66 -6.56
N VAL A 48 -15.82 4.11 -6.94
CA VAL A 48 -14.64 4.16 -6.07
C VAL A 48 -14.36 5.60 -5.65
N ALA A 49 -14.44 5.88 -4.35
CA ALA A 49 -14.07 7.17 -3.79
C ALA A 49 -12.54 7.24 -3.60
N LEU A 50 -11.90 8.28 -4.13
CA LEU A 50 -10.47 8.54 -4.00
C LEU A 50 -10.26 9.74 -3.09
N ALA A 51 -10.00 9.50 -1.80
CA ALA A 51 -9.82 10.53 -0.78
C ALA A 51 -8.34 10.72 -0.44
N PHE A 52 -7.71 11.72 -1.03
CA PHE A 52 -6.30 12.02 -0.85
C PHE A 52 -6.12 13.29 -0.03
N PHE A 53 -5.76 13.10 1.25
CA PHE A 53 -5.49 14.16 2.24
C PHE A 53 -4.02 14.58 2.27
N GLU A 54 -3.19 13.94 1.47
CA GLU A 54 -1.78 14.22 1.27
C GLU A 54 -1.51 14.27 -0.24
N THR A 55 -0.65 15.19 -0.68
CA THR A 55 -0.29 15.34 -2.09
C THR A 55 0.31 14.05 -2.64
N SER A 56 -0.31 13.47 -3.65
CA SER A 56 0.17 12.27 -4.32
C SER A 56 -0.39 12.12 -5.73
N THR A 57 0.35 12.63 -6.70
CA THR A 57 -0.06 12.57 -8.11
C THR A 57 -0.05 11.14 -8.65
N ARG A 58 1.06 10.42 -8.48
CA ARG A 58 1.23 9.06 -9.03
C ARG A 58 0.21 8.08 -8.46
N THR A 59 0.07 8.01 -7.14
CA THR A 59 -0.81 7.04 -6.49
C THR A 59 -2.28 7.30 -6.83
N ARG A 60 -2.71 8.57 -6.82
CA ARG A 60 -4.08 8.93 -7.19
C ARG A 60 -4.41 8.58 -8.63
N ILE A 61 -3.52 8.93 -9.58
CA ILE A 61 -3.71 8.60 -11.01
C ILE A 61 -3.73 7.08 -11.18
N SER A 62 -2.86 6.34 -10.50
CA SER A 62 -2.79 4.89 -10.57
C SER A 62 -4.10 4.23 -10.13
N PHE A 63 -4.65 4.58 -8.96
CA PHE A 63 -5.93 4.06 -8.49
C PHE A 63 -7.10 4.48 -9.39
N GLY A 64 -7.15 5.74 -9.83
CA GLY A 64 -8.18 6.22 -10.75
C GLY A 64 -8.14 5.49 -12.10
N THR A 65 -6.94 5.26 -12.65
CA THR A 65 -6.76 4.49 -13.87
C THR A 65 -7.20 3.02 -13.69
N ALA A 66 -6.84 2.40 -12.56
CA ALA A 66 -7.24 1.03 -12.25
C ALA A 66 -8.76 0.91 -12.14
N ALA A 67 -9.43 1.79 -11.39
CA ALA A 67 -10.88 1.84 -11.27
C ALA A 67 -11.56 1.98 -12.65
N SER A 68 -11.11 2.94 -13.46
CA SER A 68 -11.64 3.16 -14.81
C SER A 68 -11.43 1.94 -15.74
N ARG A 69 -10.28 1.25 -15.65
CA ARG A 69 -10.01 0.05 -16.45
C ARG A 69 -10.86 -1.14 -16.03
N LEU A 70 -11.26 -1.21 -14.76
CA LEU A 70 -12.19 -2.20 -14.25
C LEU A 70 -13.67 -1.84 -14.48
N GLY A 71 -13.94 -0.67 -15.06
CA GLY A 71 -15.30 -0.23 -15.41
C GLY A 71 -16.02 0.52 -14.29
N ALA A 72 -15.32 0.89 -13.21
CA ALA A 72 -15.89 1.69 -12.13
C ALA A 72 -15.90 3.18 -12.46
N ASP A 73 -16.85 3.90 -11.89
CA ASP A 73 -16.82 5.35 -11.77
C ASP A 73 -15.92 5.79 -10.61
N THR A 74 -15.36 6.99 -10.69
CA THR A 74 -14.52 7.52 -9.62
C THR A 74 -15.04 8.85 -9.06
N MET A 75 -15.05 8.96 -7.74
CA MET A 75 -15.28 10.21 -7.01
C MET A 75 -13.95 10.69 -6.45
N ASN A 76 -13.52 11.91 -6.79
CA ASN A 76 -12.23 12.43 -6.36
C ASN A 76 -12.40 13.53 -5.31
N LEU A 77 -11.84 13.32 -4.11
CA LEU A 77 -11.69 14.33 -3.07
C LEU A 77 -10.22 14.76 -2.98
N GLN A 78 -9.98 16.07 -3.10
CA GLN A 78 -8.68 16.68 -2.83
C GLN A 78 -8.81 17.56 -1.58
N ALA A 79 -8.04 17.23 -0.54
CA ALA A 79 -8.12 17.92 0.75
C ALA A 79 -7.77 19.42 0.69
N GLU A 80 -6.88 19.81 -0.23
CA GLU A 80 -6.47 21.22 -0.40
C GLU A 80 -7.61 22.13 -0.87
N ALA A 81 -8.63 21.57 -1.52
CA ALA A 81 -9.80 22.29 -2.05
C ALA A 81 -11.06 22.10 -1.21
N SER A 82 -11.01 21.32 -0.11
CA SER A 82 -12.20 20.84 0.59
C SER A 82 -12.47 21.56 1.92
N SER A 83 -13.63 21.26 2.49
CA SER A 83 -14.19 21.75 3.75
C SER A 83 -13.33 21.51 5.00
N LEU A 84 -12.24 20.70 4.93
CA LEU A 84 -11.28 20.50 6.03
C LEU A 84 -10.69 21.85 6.53
N LYS A 85 -10.58 22.86 5.65
CA LYS A 85 -10.21 24.22 6.04
C LYS A 85 -11.28 24.92 6.88
N LYS A 86 -12.48 24.34 6.97
CA LYS A 86 -13.63 24.91 7.71
C LYS A 86 -13.86 24.26 9.08
N GLY A 87 -12.91 23.42 9.57
CA GLY A 87 -12.99 22.78 10.88
C GLY A 87 -13.71 21.42 10.89
N GLU A 88 -13.99 20.81 9.74
CA GLU A 88 -14.50 19.44 9.66
C GLU A 88 -13.45 18.44 10.15
N THR A 89 -13.90 17.43 10.89
CA THR A 89 -13.04 16.31 11.29
C THR A 89 -12.86 15.31 10.12
N LEU A 90 -11.87 14.44 10.24
CA LEU A 90 -11.67 13.35 9.30
C LEU A 90 -12.92 12.45 9.16
N LEU A 91 -13.59 12.16 10.29
CA LEU A 91 -14.81 11.35 10.28
C LEU A 91 -15.98 12.08 9.61
N ASP A 92 -16.16 13.37 9.83
CA ASP A 92 -17.22 14.14 9.17
C ASP A 92 -17.04 14.05 7.64
N THR A 93 -15.82 14.21 7.16
CA THR A 93 -15.51 14.06 5.74
C THR A 93 -15.77 12.63 5.24
N ALA A 94 -15.39 11.62 6.04
CA ALA A 94 -15.61 10.21 5.69
C ALA A 94 -17.12 9.87 5.64
N PHE A 95 -17.91 10.36 6.58
CA PHE A 95 -19.36 10.18 6.58
C PHE A 95 -20.05 10.92 5.43
N ASN A 96 -19.59 12.13 5.09
CA ASN A 96 -20.08 12.86 3.92
C ASN A 96 -19.81 12.09 2.61
N LEU A 97 -18.61 11.52 2.46
CA LEU A 97 -18.30 10.65 1.32
C LEU A 97 -19.17 9.39 1.31
N ASN A 98 -19.35 8.73 2.46
CA ASN A 98 -20.17 7.53 2.59
C ASN A 98 -21.65 7.79 2.27
N ALA A 99 -22.16 8.98 2.59
CA ALA A 99 -23.53 9.39 2.25
C ALA A 99 -23.77 9.46 0.74
N MET A 100 -22.71 9.63 -0.07
CA MET A 100 -22.77 9.59 -1.55
C MET A 100 -22.77 8.15 -2.09
N LYS A 101 -22.77 7.13 -1.19
CA LYS A 101 -22.88 5.70 -1.52
C LYS A 101 -21.81 5.15 -2.46
N PRO A 102 -20.50 5.40 -2.22
CA PRO A 102 -19.45 4.68 -2.94
C PRO A 102 -19.43 3.21 -2.51
N ASP A 103 -18.89 2.35 -3.37
CA ASP A 103 -18.71 0.92 -3.09
C ASP A 103 -17.34 0.62 -2.45
N CYS A 104 -16.39 1.55 -2.53
CA CYS A 104 -15.04 1.42 -1.95
C CYS A 104 -14.44 2.80 -1.72
N LEU A 105 -13.68 2.94 -0.64
CA LEU A 105 -12.88 4.13 -0.32
C LEU A 105 -11.39 3.82 -0.45
N VAL A 106 -10.70 4.49 -1.35
CA VAL A 106 -9.23 4.52 -1.40
C VAL A 106 -8.76 5.78 -0.70
N MET A 107 -8.00 5.62 0.39
CA MET A 107 -7.63 6.73 1.24
C MET A 107 -6.11 6.86 1.39
N ARG A 108 -5.60 8.10 1.29
CA ARG A 108 -4.23 8.46 1.63
C ARG A 108 -4.23 9.61 2.63
N HIS A 109 -3.43 9.49 3.72
CA HIS A 109 -3.40 10.47 4.80
C HIS A 109 -1.99 10.65 5.39
N ALA A 110 -1.68 11.85 5.90
CA ALA A 110 -0.41 12.13 6.55
C ALA A 110 -0.27 11.49 7.95
N ALA A 111 -1.37 11.22 8.63
CA ALA A 111 -1.35 10.56 9.93
C ALA A 111 -1.42 9.03 9.77
N SER A 112 -0.47 8.33 10.43
CA SER A 112 -0.48 6.87 10.53
C SER A 112 -1.74 6.37 11.25
N GLY A 113 -2.36 5.30 10.73
CA GLY A 113 -3.59 4.71 11.28
C GLY A 113 -4.89 5.40 10.83
N ALA A 114 -4.83 6.51 10.09
CA ALA A 114 -6.03 7.21 9.64
C ALA A 114 -6.97 6.33 8.78
N PRO A 115 -6.49 5.53 7.81
CA PRO A 115 -7.35 4.59 7.07
C PRO A 115 -7.99 3.52 7.96
N ASP A 116 -7.26 2.98 8.94
CA ASP A 116 -7.79 2.01 9.90
C ASP A 116 -8.89 2.64 10.77
N TYR A 117 -8.63 3.86 11.27
CA TYR A 117 -9.61 4.59 12.05
C TYR A 117 -10.91 4.84 11.26
N VAL A 118 -10.82 5.25 10.00
CA VAL A 118 -11.99 5.45 9.13
C VAL A 118 -12.70 4.13 8.83
N ALA A 119 -11.97 3.06 8.55
CA ALA A 119 -12.52 1.74 8.22
C ALA A 119 -13.40 1.16 9.35
N ARG A 120 -13.09 1.48 10.62
CA ARG A 120 -13.90 1.07 11.77
C ARG A 120 -15.27 1.77 11.85
N HIS A 121 -15.45 2.87 11.13
CA HIS A 121 -16.67 3.68 11.18
C HIS A 121 -17.49 3.62 9.88
N LEU A 122 -16.98 2.93 8.86
CA LEU A 122 -17.66 2.77 7.58
C LEU A 122 -17.98 1.31 7.28
N ASP A 123 -19.10 1.07 6.61
CA ASP A 123 -19.51 -0.28 6.19
C ASP A 123 -18.96 -0.67 4.81
N ILE A 124 -18.29 0.24 4.11
CA ILE A 124 -17.67 0.00 2.80
C ILE A 124 -16.20 -0.40 2.96
N PRO A 125 -15.64 -1.20 2.02
CA PRO A 125 -14.21 -1.50 2.00
C PRO A 125 -13.33 -0.24 1.94
N VAL A 126 -12.25 -0.25 2.73
CA VAL A 126 -11.24 0.82 2.74
C VAL A 126 -9.89 0.26 2.29
N VAL A 127 -9.25 0.96 1.33
CA VAL A 127 -7.92 0.66 0.83
C VAL A 127 -6.96 1.77 1.25
N ASN A 128 -5.93 1.42 1.99
CA ASN A 128 -4.85 2.32 2.38
C ASN A 128 -3.92 2.58 1.18
N ALA A 129 -3.91 3.82 0.68
CA ALA A 129 -3.03 4.30 -0.39
C ALA A 129 -1.77 5.02 0.16
N GLY A 130 -1.42 4.74 1.41
CA GLY A 130 -0.28 5.27 2.16
C GLY A 130 -0.70 6.19 3.29
N ASP A 131 -0.27 5.86 4.50
CA ASP A 131 -0.59 6.61 5.72
C ASP A 131 0.66 6.90 6.56
N GLY A 132 0.96 8.16 6.77
CA GLY A 132 2.08 8.62 7.59
C GLY A 132 3.38 7.85 7.32
N THR A 133 3.96 7.31 8.39
CA THR A 133 5.13 6.41 8.36
C THR A 133 4.75 4.93 8.54
N HIS A 134 3.45 4.60 8.54
CA HIS A 134 2.95 3.27 8.84
C HIS A 134 3.11 2.30 7.67
N GLU A 135 2.20 2.29 6.69
CA GLU A 135 2.27 1.39 5.54
C GLU A 135 1.76 2.01 4.23
N HIS A 136 2.16 1.40 3.12
CA HIS A 136 1.63 1.63 1.78
C HIS A 136 1.41 0.27 1.09
N PRO A 137 0.31 -0.44 1.41
CA PRO A 137 0.10 -1.83 1.00
C PRO A 137 0.23 -2.07 -0.51
N SER A 138 -0.40 -1.21 -1.32
CA SER A 138 -0.34 -1.35 -2.78
C SER A 138 1.06 -1.14 -3.35
N GLN A 139 1.93 -0.35 -2.68
CA GLN A 139 3.32 -0.20 -3.10
C GLN A 139 4.13 -1.43 -2.73
N GLY A 140 3.98 -1.97 -1.52
CA GLY A 140 4.64 -3.23 -1.14
C GLY A 140 4.27 -4.39 -2.06
N LEU A 141 2.98 -4.52 -2.44
CA LEU A 141 2.54 -5.51 -3.41
C LEU A 141 3.13 -5.29 -4.81
N LEU A 142 3.23 -4.03 -5.27
CA LEU A 142 3.84 -3.68 -6.55
C LEU A 142 5.33 -4.02 -6.57
N ASP A 143 6.05 -3.71 -5.51
CA ASP A 143 7.48 -4.01 -5.38
C ASP A 143 7.70 -5.53 -5.38
N ALA A 144 6.93 -6.28 -4.58
CA ALA A 144 7.00 -7.74 -4.52
C ALA A 144 6.69 -8.40 -5.87
N LEU A 145 5.65 -7.92 -6.59
CA LEU A 145 5.33 -8.42 -7.92
C LEU A 145 6.47 -8.13 -8.91
N THR A 146 7.07 -6.96 -8.85
CA THR A 146 8.20 -6.57 -9.70
C THR A 146 9.41 -7.44 -9.42
N ILE A 147 9.74 -7.70 -8.14
CA ILE A 147 10.81 -8.59 -7.74
C ILE A 147 10.55 -10.00 -8.27
N ARG A 148 9.33 -10.54 -8.07
CA ARG A 148 8.92 -11.86 -8.57
C ARG A 148 9.07 -11.97 -10.08
N ASP A 149 8.64 -10.96 -10.82
CA ASP A 149 8.75 -10.95 -12.29
C ASP A 149 10.20 -10.86 -12.78
N ARG A 150 11.10 -10.20 -12.04
CA ARG A 150 12.51 -10.00 -12.42
C ARG A 150 13.43 -11.12 -11.95
N LYS A 151 13.17 -11.67 -10.75
CA LYS A 151 14.02 -12.70 -10.12
C LYS A 151 13.47 -14.12 -10.27
N GLY A 152 12.21 -14.27 -10.71
CA GLY A 152 11.50 -15.56 -10.77
C GLY A 152 10.95 -16.03 -9.42
N THR A 153 11.38 -15.42 -8.32
CA THR A 153 10.94 -15.73 -6.94
C THR A 153 10.95 -14.48 -6.07
N ILE A 154 10.23 -14.55 -4.95
CA ILE A 154 10.33 -13.60 -3.83
C ILE A 154 10.78 -14.28 -2.55
N GLU A 155 11.15 -15.56 -2.62
CA GLU A 155 11.50 -16.36 -1.44
C GLU A 155 13.00 -16.31 -1.15
N ASN A 156 13.35 -16.20 0.12
CA ASN A 156 14.73 -16.31 0.65
C ASN A 156 15.73 -15.33 0.00
N LEU A 157 15.27 -14.17 -0.43
CA LEU A 157 16.14 -13.15 -1.04
C LEU A 157 16.86 -12.32 0.04
N ASN A 158 18.07 -11.85 -0.29
CA ASN A 158 18.71 -10.76 0.43
C ASN A 158 18.22 -9.43 -0.18
N VAL A 159 17.66 -8.57 0.66
CA VAL A 159 17.04 -7.30 0.25
C VAL A 159 17.73 -6.16 0.98
N THR A 160 18.37 -5.29 0.24
CA THR A 160 18.94 -4.06 0.79
C THR A 160 17.99 -2.89 0.57
N ILE A 161 17.64 -2.16 1.64
CA ILE A 161 16.84 -0.94 1.57
C ILE A 161 17.71 0.23 2.01
N LEU A 162 17.90 1.20 1.10
CA LEU A 162 18.77 2.34 1.31
C LEU A 162 17.97 3.64 1.41
N GLY A 163 18.25 4.46 2.41
CA GLY A 163 17.74 5.83 2.53
C GLY A 163 17.23 6.21 3.91
N ASP A 164 16.20 7.07 3.97
CA ASP A 164 15.48 7.44 5.18
C ASP A 164 14.45 6.38 5.53
N LEU A 165 14.83 5.46 6.40
CA LEU A 165 13.99 4.34 6.81
C LEU A 165 13.10 4.69 8.01
N SER A 166 13.45 5.72 8.78
CA SER A 166 12.63 6.23 9.90
C SER A 166 11.24 6.64 9.42
N HIS A 167 11.17 7.29 8.27
CA HIS A 167 9.94 7.86 7.72
C HIS A 167 9.37 7.07 6.53
N SER A 168 10.01 5.96 6.14
CA SER A 168 9.61 5.19 4.97
C SER A 168 8.53 4.16 5.26
N ARG A 169 7.26 4.51 5.02
CA ARG A 169 6.15 3.55 5.01
C ARG A 169 6.33 2.43 3.98
N VAL A 170 7.02 2.71 2.87
CA VAL A 170 7.28 1.70 1.83
C VAL A 170 8.28 0.65 2.33
N ALA A 171 9.34 1.07 3.04
CA ALA A 171 10.27 0.14 3.66
C ALA A 171 9.55 -0.81 4.63
N ARG A 172 8.65 -0.28 5.47
CA ARG A 172 7.86 -1.09 6.41
C ARG A 172 6.98 -2.10 5.69
N SER A 173 6.21 -1.66 4.69
CA SER A 173 5.38 -2.57 3.88
C SER A 173 6.20 -3.67 3.20
N ASN A 174 7.38 -3.36 2.66
CA ASN A 174 8.26 -4.35 2.04
C ASN A 174 8.81 -5.34 3.08
N ILE A 175 9.21 -4.88 4.26
CA ILE A 175 9.70 -5.75 5.34
C ILE A 175 8.58 -6.70 5.79
N HIS A 176 7.36 -6.18 6.04
CA HIS A 176 6.23 -7.00 6.45
C HIS A 176 5.83 -8.03 5.38
N LEU A 177 5.85 -7.66 4.10
CA LEU A 177 5.50 -8.57 3.02
C LEU A 177 6.59 -9.60 2.78
N LEU A 178 7.80 -9.17 2.41
CA LEU A 178 8.86 -10.06 1.96
C LEU A 178 9.44 -10.89 3.11
N GLY A 179 9.38 -10.40 4.36
CA GLY A 179 9.75 -11.17 5.55
C GLY A 179 8.96 -12.48 5.68
N LYS A 180 7.69 -12.49 5.26
CA LYS A 180 6.84 -13.70 5.27
C LYS A 180 7.26 -14.76 4.23
N PHE A 181 8.11 -14.38 3.29
CA PHE A 181 8.72 -15.27 2.30
C PHE A 181 10.19 -15.62 2.62
N GLY A 182 10.61 -15.42 3.88
CA GLY A 182 11.95 -15.80 4.34
C GLY A 182 13.07 -14.87 3.86
N CYS A 183 12.75 -13.68 3.35
CA CYS A 183 13.77 -12.71 2.96
C CYS A 183 14.54 -12.18 4.17
N ARG A 184 15.79 -11.79 3.93
CA ARG A 184 16.68 -11.13 4.90
C ARG A 184 16.87 -9.69 4.48
N PHE A 185 16.99 -8.79 5.44
CA PHE A 185 17.11 -7.36 5.15
C PHE A 185 18.40 -6.77 5.66
N THR A 186 19.00 -5.94 4.81
CA THR A 186 20.04 -4.99 5.19
C THR A 186 19.49 -3.59 5.04
N LEU A 187 19.35 -2.89 6.16
CA LEU A 187 18.87 -1.51 6.21
C LEU A 187 20.07 -0.58 6.22
N CYS A 188 20.18 0.31 5.24
CA CYS A 188 21.34 1.18 5.07
C CYS A 188 20.97 2.65 4.97
N GLY A 189 21.68 3.48 5.70
CA GLY A 189 21.53 4.94 5.66
C GLY A 189 22.24 5.61 6.82
N PRO A 190 22.22 6.96 6.91
CA PRO A 190 22.71 7.66 8.08
C PRO A 190 22.07 7.15 9.38
N ALA A 191 22.85 7.03 10.46
CA ALA A 191 22.39 6.42 11.72
C ALA A 191 21.10 7.03 12.29
N MET A 192 20.87 8.32 12.09
CA MET A 192 19.65 9.02 12.51
C MET A 192 18.40 8.61 11.69
N TRP A 193 18.59 7.99 10.51
CA TRP A 193 17.52 7.57 9.61
C TRP A 193 17.31 6.06 9.57
N VAL A 194 18.15 5.30 10.28
CA VAL A 194 18.06 3.85 10.41
C VAL A 194 18.01 3.47 11.88
N PRO A 195 16.87 3.70 12.56
CA PRO A 195 16.74 3.37 13.97
C PRO A 195 16.75 1.86 14.18
N ARG A 196 17.44 1.39 15.23
CA ARG A 196 17.58 -0.05 15.53
C ARG A 196 16.25 -0.75 15.86
N GLU A 197 15.24 0.00 16.23
CA GLU A 197 13.89 -0.51 16.46
C GLU A 197 13.30 -1.17 15.20
N LEU A 198 13.75 -0.75 14.00
CA LEU A 198 13.35 -1.39 12.74
C LEU A 198 13.80 -2.84 12.62
N GLU A 199 14.86 -3.26 13.33
CA GLU A 199 15.30 -4.66 13.36
C GLU A 199 14.26 -5.59 14.02
N LYS A 200 13.31 -5.03 14.76
CA LYS A 200 12.25 -5.75 15.48
C LYS A 200 10.86 -5.59 14.85
N ILE A 201 10.74 -4.85 13.75
CA ILE A 201 9.44 -4.52 13.14
C ILE A 201 8.70 -5.76 12.62
N ALA A 202 9.43 -6.80 12.20
CA ALA A 202 8.87 -8.06 11.72
C ALA A 202 9.49 -9.23 12.50
N PRO A 203 8.85 -9.71 13.59
CA PRO A 203 9.38 -10.80 14.40
C PRO A 203 9.71 -12.04 13.57
N GLY A 204 10.90 -12.60 13.79
CA GLY A 204 11.38 -13.77 13.06
C GLY A 204 12.03 -13.49 11.70
N THR A 205 11.96 -12.24 11.22
CA THR A 205 12.64 -11.81 10.00
C THR A 205 14.06 -11.34 10.33
N PRO A 206 15.11 -11.87 9.69
CA PRO A 206 16.49 -11.41 9.90
C PRO A 206 16.66 -9.99 9.29
N ILE A 207 16.94 -9.02 10.14
CA ILE A 207 17.14 -7.62 9.75
C ILE A 207 18.42 -7.13 10.41
N ARG A 208 19.33 -6.54 9.63
CA ARG A 208 20.55 -5.87 10.14
C ARG A 208 20.58 -4.41 9.68
N SER A 209 21.14 -3.54 10.50
CA SER A 209 21.35 -2.13 10.15
C SER A 209 22.82 -1.87 9.93
N VAL A 210 23.14 -1.19 8.82
CA VAL A 210 24.49 -0.73 8.48
C VAL A 210 24.46 0.74 8.08
N TYR A 211 25.57 1.42 8.21
CA TYR A 211 25.64 2.89 8.02
C TYR A 211 26.51 3.31 6.85
N LYS A 212 27.17 2.34 6.20
CA LYS A 212 27.98 2.53 4.99
C LYS A 212 27.41 1.68 3.86
N ILE A 213 27.39 2.25 2.67
CA ILE A 213 26.80 1.58 1.51
C ILE A 213 27.64 0.38 1.09
N GLU A 214 28.96 0.44 1.27
CA GLU A 214 29.89 -0.65 0.97
C GLU A 214 29.51 -1.90 1.78
N GLU A 215 29.27 -1.73 3.09
CA GLU A 215 28.86 -2.82 3.99
C GLU A 215 27.46 -3.41 3.62
N ALA A 216 26.61 -2.60 2.96
CA ALA A 216 25.29 -3.03 2.54
C ALA A 216 25.30 -3.84 1.24
N LEU A 217 26.37 -3.78 0.46
CA LEU A 217 26.52 -4.42 -0.85
C LEU A 217 27.50 -5.59 -0.83
N GLU A 218 28.07 -5.94 0.33
CA GLU A 218 29.04 -7.03 0.50
C GLU A 218 28.40 -8.43 0.61
N ASP A 219 27.20 -8.68 0.08
CA ASP A 219 26.53 -9.99 0.09
C ASP A 219 26.44 -10.63 -1.29
#